data_58ccd3b92ae06d320447c6a8f26590b9
#
_entry.id   58ccd3b92ae06d320447c6a8f26590b9
#
_cell.length_a   1.000
_cell.length_b   1.000
_cell.length_c   1.000
_cell.angle_alpha   90.00
_cell.angle_beta   90.00
_cell.angle_gamma   90.00
#
_symmetry.space_group_name_H-M   'P 1'
#
loop_
_entity.id
_entity.type
_entity.pdbx_description
1 polymer ?
#
loop_
_entity_poly.entity_id
_entity_poly.type
_entity_poly.pdbx_seq_one_letter_code
_entity_poly.pdbx_strand_id
1 'polypeptide(L)'
;MAINNTQKYNYLFKYIIIGSSGVGKSQIMQRFITDTFHEKYGATIGAEFGDKNIEIEDKIIKIQIWDTAGQERFRSITTAYYKNCVCAIIVYDITERDSFKDITNWINDCKINSPKTVLKALIGNKCDLKDKRVISTEEGQELAEKNGILFYETSAKEGTNIKEIFQKTGEKIYKNINEGYYNLDDLECGIRSSIFERESISVKLKKGNGKEKKKCHC
;
A
#
# COMPACT_ATOMS: atom_id res chain seq x y z
N MET A 1 2.25 11.10 -36.64
CA MET A 1 2.75 11.53 -35.32
C MET A 1 1.90 10.83 -34.27
N ALA A 2 2.42 9.81 -33.60
CA ALA A 2 1.72 9.12 -32.55
C ALA A 2 1.78 10.01 -31.30
N ILE A 3 0.63 10.55 -30.89
CA ILE A 3 0.50 11.24 -29.60
C ILE A 3 0.63 10.16 -28.53
N ASN A 4 1.80 10.10 -27.88
CA ASN A 4 1.97 9.31 -26.67
C ASN A 4 0.96 9.79 -25.65
N ASN A 5 -0.12 9.02 -25.49
CA ASN A 5 -1.14 9.22 -24.48
C ASN A 5 -0.58 8.71 -23.13
N THR A 6 0.46 9.38 -22.63
CA THR A 6 0.92 9.19 -21.25
C THR A 6 -0.19 9.71 -20.36
N GLN A 7 -1.01 8.81 -19.82
CA GLN A 7 -2.04 9.15 -18.87
C GLN A 7 -1.40 10.00 -17.75
N LYS A 8 -1.75 11.30 -17.75
CA LYS A 8 -1.24 12.24 -16.75
C LYS A 8 -1.80 11.84 -15.39
N TYR A 9 -0.93 11.62 -14.43
CA TYR A 9 -1.28 11.48 -13.03
C TYR A 9 -0.72 12.66 -12.23
N ASN A 10 -1.37 12.98 -11.12
CA ASN A 10 -0.91 14.03 -10.20
C ASN A 10 0.16 13.48 -9.25
N TYR A 11 -0.07 12.26 -8.73
CA TYR A 11 0.86 11.56 -7.85
C TYR A 11 1.07 10.13 -8.30
N LEU A 12 2.27 9.63 -7.99
CA LEU A 12 2.62 8.21 -8.10
C LEU A 12 2.96 7.72 -6.69
N PHE A 13 2.27 6.66 -6.25
CA PHE A 13 2.46 6.00 -4.97
C PHE A 13 3.04 4.61 -5.18
N LYS A 14 4.20 4.35 -4.58
CA LYS A 14 4.81 3.02 -4.64
C LYS A 14 4.30 2.15 -3.49
N TYR A 15 3.66 1.04 -3.82
CA TYR A 15 3.16 0.02 -2.91
C TYR A 15 4.01 -1.25 -3.01
N ILE A 16 4.13 -1.97 -1.92
CA ILE A 16 4.62 -3.34 -1.89
C ILE A 16 3.56 -4.27 -1.31
N ILE A 17 3.48 -5.50 -1.82
CA ILE A 17 2.66 -6.56 -1.24
C ILE A 17 3.59 -7.66 -0.74
N ILE A 18 3.51 -7.97 0.55
CA ILE A 18 4.36 -8.91 1.27
C ILE A 18 3.51 -9.90 2.07
N GLY A 19 4.11 -11.02 2.45
CA GLY A 19 3.43 -12.11 3.17
C GLY A 19 3.95 -13.46 2.69
N SER A 20 3.60 -14.53 3.39
CA SER A 20 4.04 -15.90 3.12
C SER A 20 3.62 -16.39 1.72
N SER A 21 4.20 -17.48 1.23
CA SER A 21 3.84 -18.07 -0.06
C SER A 21 2.39 -18.58 -0.02
N GLY A 22 1.66 -18.45 -1.14
CA GLY A 22 0.30 -19.02 -1.26
C GLY A 22 -0.82 -18.20 -0.62
N VAL A 23 -0.55 -17.11 0.10
CA VAL A 23 -1.59 -16.27 0.74
C VAL A 23 -2.43 -15.44 -0.26
N GLY A 24 -2.01 -15.38 -1.53
CA GLY A 24 -2.78 -14.75 -2.61
C GLY A 24 -2.36 -13.31 -2.95
N LYS A 25 -1.12 -12.89 -2.66
CA LYS A 25 -0.59 -11.55 -2.97
C LYS A 25 -0.75 -11.18 -4.44
N SER A 26 -0.27 -12.03 -5.34
CA SER A 26 -0.37 -11.82 -6.79
C SER A 26 -1.82 -11.78 -7.28
N GLN A 27 -2.70 -12.56 -6.66
CA GLN A 27 -4.12 -12.55 -7.00
C GLN A 27 -4.81 -11.26 -6.53
N ILE A 28 -4.41 -10.68 -5.38
CA ILE A 28 -4.87 -9.36 -4.93
C ILE A 28 -4.45 -8.29 -5.95
N MET A 29 -3.19 -8.29 -6.39
CA MET A 29 -2.70 -7.35 -7.39
C MET A 29 -3.45 -7.52 -8.72
N GLN A 30 -3.58 -8.74 -9.25
CA GLN A 30 -4.29 -9.02 -10.49
C GLN A 30 -5.76 -8.59 -10.42
N ARG A 31 -6.45 -8.94 -9.33
CA ARG A 31 -7.84 -8.51 -9.13
C ARG A 31 -7.97 -7.00 -9.10
N PHE A 32 -7.04 -6.30 -8.47
CA PHE A 32 -7.06 -4.83 -8.46
C PHE A 32 -6.82 -4.24 -9.84
N ILE A 33 -5.81 -4.73 -10.59
CA ILE A 33 -5.39 -4.13 -11.88
C ILE A 33 -6.36 -4.48 -13.00
N THR A 34 -6.66 -5.77 -13.19
CA THR A 34 -7.39 -6.30 -14.35
C THR A 34 -8.79 -6.79 -14.04
N ASP A 35 -9.17 -6.83 -12.76
CA ASP A 35 -10.43 -7.41 -12.27
C ASP A 35 -10.59 -8.90 -12.63
N THR A 36 -9.46 -9.63 -12.73
CA THR A 36 -9.43 -11.07 -13.03
C THR A 36 -8.91 -11.88 -11.86
N PHE A 37 -9.26 -13.17 -11.83
CA PHE A 37 -8.77 -14.17 -10.90
C PHE A 37 -8.41 -15.45 -11.65
N HIS A 38 -7.28 -16.06 -11.31
CA HIS A 38 -6.83 -17.29 -11.94
C HIS A 38 -6.70 -18.38 -10.88
N GLU A 39 -7.47 -19.47 -11.00
CA GLU A 39 -7.43 -20.59 -10.04
C GLU A 39 -6.06 -21.26 -9.97
N LYS A 40 -5.37 -21.35 -11.11
CA LYS A 40 -4.02 -21.91 -11.20
C LYS A 40 -3.02 -20.78 -11.42
N TYR A 41 -2.47 -20.27 -10.33
CA TYR A 41 -1.41 -19.28 -10.38
C TYR A 41 -0.12 -19.90 -9.84
N GLY A 42 0.95 -19.84 -10.61
CA GLY A 42 2.28 -20.35 -10.21
C GLY A 42 2.88 -19.56 -9.05
N ALA A 43 3.91 -20.11 -8.43
CA ALA A 43 4.64 -19.37 -7.42
C ALA A 43 5.40 -18.19 -8.08
N THR A 44 5.28 -17.00 -7.48
CA THR A 44 6.01 -15.80 -7.93
C THR A 44 7.52 -16.01 -7.76
N ILE A 45 8.29 -15.77 -8.82
CA ILE A 45 9.75 -15.81 -8.80
C ILE A 45 10.27 -14.37 -8.82
N GLY A 46 10.89 -13.93 -7.73
CA GLY A 46 11.39 -12.55 -7.58
C GLY A 46 10.27 -11.59 -7.22
N ALA A 47 9.92 -10.67 -8.10
CA ALA A 47 8.81 -9.74 -7.92
C ALA A 47 8.10 -9.46 -9.25
N GLU A 48 6.79 -9.33 -9.19
CA GLU A 48 5.94 -8.86 -10.30
C GLU A 48 5.58 -7.39 -10.10
N PHE A 49 5.43 -6.68 -11.20
CA PHE A 49 5.10 -5.26 -11.21
C PHE A 49 3.77 -5.03 -11.92
N GLY A 50 2.97 -4.13 -11.36
CA GLY A 50 1.76 -3.67 -11.99
C GLY A 50 1.38 -2.27 -11.55
N ASP A 51 0.57 -1.58 -12.35
CA ASP A 51 0.09 -0.25 -11.97
C ASP A 51 -1.37 -0.02 -12.39
N LYS A 52 -2.04 0.85 -11.64
CA LYS A 52 -3.40 1.31 -11.92
C LYS A 52 -3.59 2.72 -11.41
N ASN A 53 -4.36 3.50 -12.17
CA ASN A 53 -4.82 4.81 -11.73
C ASN A 53 -6.10 4.68 -10.92
N ILE A 54 -6.17 5.43 -9.81
CA ILE A 54 -7.39 5.67 -9.03
C ILE A 54 -7.64 7.17 -8.95
N GLU A 55 -8.87 7.55 -8.69
CA GLU A 55 -9.25 8.93 -8.44
C GLU A 55 -9.48 9.14 -6.94
N ILE A 56 -8.86 10.19 -6.39
CA ILE A 56 -9.05 10.65 -5.02
C ILE A 56 -9.33 12.13 -5.08
N GLU A 57 -10.55 12.52 -4.72
CA GLU A 57 -11.05 13.88 -4.89
C GLU A 57 -10.93 14.30 -6.38
N ASP A 58 -10.14 15.36 -6.66
CA ASP A 58 -9.88 15.87 -8.02
C ASP A 58 -8.53 15.41 -8.59
N LYS A 59 -7.88 14.41 -7.98
CA LYS A 59 -6.52 13.96 -8.32
C LYS A 59 -6.50 12.54 -8.86
N ILE A 60 -5.72 12.35 -9.91
CA ILE A 60 -5.40 11.02 -10.45
C ILE A 60 -4.13 10.53 -9.75
N ILE A 61 -4.26 9.43 -9.03
CA ILE A 61 -3.16 8.78 -8.32
C ILE A 61 -2.80 7.49 -9.06
N LYS A 62 -1.57 7.41 -9.54
CA LYS A 62 -1.02 6.16 -10.08
C LYS A 62 -0.47 5.33 -8.94
N ILE A 63 -1.11 4.19 -8.65
CA ILE A 63 -0.60 3.20 -7.71
C ILE A 63 0.31 2.23 -8.47
N GLN A 64 1.58 2.17 -8.10
CA GLN A 64 2.55 1.19 -8.56
C GLN A 64 2.71 0.10 -7.52
N ILE A 65 2.47 -1.14 -7.90
CA ILE A 65 2.49 -2.29 -6.99
C ILE A 65 3.65 -3.19 -7.34
N TRP A 66 4.45 -3.54 -6.33
CA TRP A 66 5.47 -4.56 -6.38
C TRP A 66 4.96 -5.76 -5.58
N ASP A 67 4.52 -6.80 -6.28
CA ASP A 67 4.17 -8.09 -5.69
C ASP A 67 5.44 -8.93 -5.50
N THR A 68 5.74 -9.31 -4.26
CA THR A 68 6.99 -9.99 -3.94
C THR A 68 6.79 -11.48 -3.71
N ALA A 69 7.82 -12.28 -4.05
CA ALA A 69 7.85 -13.70 -3.72
C ALA A 69 7.74 -13.90 -2.19
N GLY A 70 6.81 -14.76 -1.77
CA GLY A 70 6.56 -15.02 -0.36
C GLY A 70 7.44 -16.12 0.26
N GLN A 71 8.38 -16.67 -0.51
CA GLN A 71 9.29 -17.71 0.00
C GLN A 71 10.48 -17.09 0.71
N GLU A 72 10.81 -17.60 1.89
CA GLU A 72 11.91 -17.14 2.76
C GLU A 72 13.28 -17.11 2.06
N ARG A 73 13.53 -18.01 1.13
CA ARG A 73 14.77 -18.06 0.34
C ARG A 73 14.99 -16.85 -0.57
N PHE A 74 13.93 -16.09 -0.87
CA PHE A 74 14.02 -14.86 -1.68
C PHE A 74 14.01 -13.58 -0.83
N ARG A 75 14.02 -13.70 0.51
CA ARG A 75 13.89 -12.57 1.44
C ARG A 75 14.99 -11.51 1.27
N SER A 76 16.22 -11.94 0.94
CA SER A 76 17.33 -11.02 0.67
C SER A 76 17.12 -10.18 -0.60
N ILE A 77 16.48 -10.75 -1.61
CA ILE A 77 16.16 -10.05 -2.87
C ILE A 77 14.99 -9.08 -2.65
N THR A 78 14.01 -9.47 -1.83
CA THR A 78 12.82 -8.65 -1.56
C THR A 78 13.15 -7.39 -0.77
N THR A 79 14.26 -7.34 -0.03
CA THR A 79 14.68 -6.18 0.77
C THR A 79 14.79 -4.90 -0.06
N ALA A 80 15.22 -4.99 -1.32
CA ALA A 80 15.31 -3.84 -2.21
C ALA A 80 13.96 -3.20 -2.54
N TYR A 81 12.87 -3.97 -2.51
CA TYR A 81 11.53 -3.47 -2.85
C TYR A 81 10.88 -2.67 -1.72
N TYR A 82 11.31 -2.87 -0.45
CA TYR A 82 10.86 -2.07 0.68
C TYR A 82 11.30 -0.61 0.58
N LYS A 83 12.44 -0.37 -0.07
CA LYS A 83 12.96 0.99 -0.25
C LYS A 83 11.98 1.82 -1.09
N ASN A 84 11.83 3.07 -0.69
CA ASN A 84 11.01 4.04 -1.40
C ASN A 84 9.55 3.57 -1.60
N CYS A 85 8.97 2.86 -0.62
CA CYS A 85 7.54 2.55 -0.63
C CYS A 85 6.78 3.46 0.33
N VAL A 86 5.59 3.91 -0.08
CA VAL A 86 4.69 4.70 0.78
C VAL A 86 3.67 3.82 1.48
N CYS A 87 3.38 2.64 0.94
CA CYS A 87 2.45 1.69 1.53
C CYS A 87 2.94 0.25 1.42
N ALA A 88 2.81 -0.50 2.51
CA ALA A 88 3.05 -1.94 2.57
C ALA A 88 1.73 -2.67 2.91
N ILE A 89 1.28 -3.51 1.99
CA ILE A 89 0.16 -4.42 2.14
C ILE A 89 0.71 -5.75 2.65
N ILE A 90 0.37 -6.14 3.88
CA ILE A 90 0.87 -7.34 4.57
C ILE A 90 -0.24 -8.36 4.58
N VAL A 91 -0.06 -9.49 3.90
CA VAL A 91 -1.14 -10.44 3.60
C VAL A 91 -0.93 -11.76 4.34
N TYR A 92 -2.00 -12.27 4.95
CA TYR A 92 -2.11 -13.64 5.42
C TYR A 92 -3.36 -14.33 4.84
N ASP A 93 -3.41 -15.64 4.91
CA ASP A 93 -4.55 -16.46 4.53
C ASP A 93 -5.37 -16.81 5.79
N ILE A 94 -6.66 -16.47 5.82
CA ILE A 94 -7.51 -16.75 6.99
C ILE A 94 -7.68 -18.25 7.27
N THR A 95 -7.30 -19.12 6.31
CA THR A 95 -7.38 -20.58 6.40
C THR A 95 -6.04 -21.22 6.80
N GLU A 96 -4.96 -20.42 6.98
CA GLU A 96 -3.60 -20.91 7.18
C GLU A 96 -2.95 -20.26 8.40
N ARG A 97 -2.95 -20.98 9.54
CA ARG A 97 -2.47 -20.47 10.83
C ARG A 97 -0.99 -20.02 10.79
N ASP A 98 -0.15 -20.72 10.04
CA ASP A 98 1.27 -20.40 9.98
C ASP A 98 1.52 -19.10 9.22
N SER A 99 0.73 -18.80 8.18
CA SER A 99 0.80 -17.52 7.49
C SER A 99 0.47 -16.33 8.41
N PHE A 100 -0.43 -16.53 9.38
CA PHE A 100 -0.77 -15.51 10.38
C PHE A 100 0.33 -15.34 11.44
N LYS A 101 0.95 -16.43 11.92
CA LYS A 101 2.09 -16.37 12.83
C LYS A 101 3.26 -15.58 12.24
N ASP A 102 3.49 -15.72 10.93
CA ASP A 102 4.56 -15.03 10.21
C ASP A 102 4.34 -13.52 10.07
N ILE A 103 3.14 -13.01 10.32
CA ILE A 103 2.83 -11.57 10.19
C ILE A 103 3.75 -10.71 11.06
N THR A 104 4.10 -11.17 12.25
CA THR A 104 5.03 -10.44 13.13
C THR A 104 6.40 -10.25 12.46
N ASN A 105 6.89 -11.27 11.76
CA ASN A 105 8.14 -11.19 11.01
C ASN A 105 8.04 -10.20 9.85
N TRP A 106 6.94 -10.23 9.08
CA TRP A 106 6.71 -9.30 7.96
C TRP A 106 6.58 -7.85 8.42
N ILE A 107 5.91 -7.60 9.56
CA ILE A 107 5.84 -6.27 10.17
C ILE A 107 7.24 -5.78 10.58
N ASN A 108 8.07 -6.64 11.17
CA ASN A 108 9.43 -6.30 11.57
C ASN A 108 10.33 -6.02 10.37
N ASP A 109 10.25 -6.85 9.31
CA ASP A 109 10.99 -6.59 8.06
C ASP A 109 10.61 -5.24 7.46
N CYS A 110 9.31 -4.92 7.47
CA CYS A 110 8.83 -3.63 7.01
C CYS A 110 9.37 -2.48 7.88
N LYS A 111 9.40 -2.62 9.22
CA LYS A 111 9.96 -1.60 10.13
C LYS A 111 11.45 -1.34 9.88
N ILE A 112 12.21 -2.38 9.54
CA ILE A 112 13.67 -2.28 9.35
C ILE A 112 14.03 -1.72 7.98
N ASN A 113 13.32 -2.13 6.93
CA ASN A 113 13.74 -1.94 5.54
C ASN A 113 12.98 -0.84 4.78
N SER A 114 11.84 -0.38 5.30
CA SER A 114 11.03 0.66 4.63
C SER A 114 11.19 2.04 5.30
N PRO A 115 10.76 3.12 4.63
CA PRO A 115 10.71 4.45 5.24
C PRO A 115 9.90 4.45 6.54
N LYS A 116 10.28 5.27 7.52
CA LYS A 116 9.57 5.38 8.81
C LYS A 116 8.11 5.82 8.64
N THR A 117 7.83 6.54 7.57
CA THR A 117 6.52 7.09 7.23
C THR A 117 5.61 6.10 6.47
N VAL A 118 6.09 4.87 6.20
CA VAL A 118 5.33 3.88 5.43
C VAL A 118 3.99 3.55 6.11
N LEU A 119 2.90 3.71 5.35
CA LEU A 119 1.59 3.23 5.77
C LEU A 119 1.55 1.70 5.69
N LYS A 120 1.00 1.04 6.69
CA LYS A 120 0.88 -0.42 6.72
C LYS A 120 -0.58 -0.83 6.80
N ALA A 121 -0.95 -1.85 6.03
CA ALA A 121 -2.27 -2.48 6.11
C ALA A 121 -2.11 -3.99 6.21
N LEU A 122 -2.74 -4.59 7.22
CA LEU A 122 -2.85 -6.03 7.40
C LEU A 122 -4.09 -6.54 6.68
N ILE A 123 -3.92 -7.58 5.87
CA ILE A 123 -4.98 -8.13 5.04
C ILE A 123 -5.17 -9.61 5.34
N GLY A 124 -6.35 -9.98 5.86
CA GLY A 124 -6.80 -11.36 5.94
C GLY A 124 -7.47 -11.75 4.61
N ASN A 125 -6.74 -12.45 3.74
CA ASN A 125 -7.26 -12.85 2.42
C ASN A 125 -7.98 -14.19 2.47
N LYS A 126 -8.74 -14.48 1.41
CA LYS A 126 -9.58 -15.67 1.19
C LYS A 126 -10.79 -15.73 2.14
N CYS A 127 -11.38 -14.57 2.49
CA CYS A 127 -12.55 -14.50 3.37
C CYS A 127 -13.81 -15.18 2.79
N ASP A 128 -13.79 -15.56 1.51
CA ASP A 128 -14.78 -16.42 0.86
C ASP A 128 -14.77 -17.86 1.42
N LEU A 129 -13.65 -18.35 1.93
CA LEU A 129 -13.49 -19.70 2.47
C LEU A 129 -13.93 -19.79 3.95
N LYS A 130 -15.17 -19.39 4.24
CA LYS A 130 -15.71 -19.30 5.61
C LYS A 130 -15.63 -20.61 6.38
N ASP A 131 -15.94 -21.72 5.72
CA ASP A 131 -15.96 -23.07 6.33
C ASP A 131 -14.55 -23.60 6.64
N LYS A 132 -13.50 -22.99 6.06
CA LYS A 132 -12.10 -23.34 6.28
C LYS A 132 -11.36 -22.34 7.15
N ARG A 133 -12.05 -21.31 7.66
CA ARG A 133 -11.45 -20.28 8.49
C ARG A 133 -10.84 -20.87 9.76
N VAL A 134 -9.59 -20.52 10.04
CA VAL A 134 -8.86 -20.89 11.28
C VAL A 134 -8.35 -19.66 12.04
N ILE A 135 -8.40 -18.46 11.42
CA ILE A 135 -8.11 -17.18 12.05
C ILE A 135 -9.39 -16.37 12.09
N SER A 136 -9.83 -15.94 13.27
CA SER A 136 -11.01 -15.10 13.39
C SER A 136 -10.72 -13.67 12.93
N THR A 137 -11.77 -12.93 12.59
CA THR A 137 -11.66 -11.51 12.22
C THR A 137 -11.11 -10.69 13.39
N GLU A 138 -11.53 -11.04 14.61
CA GLU A 138 -11.11 -10.39 15.84
C GLU A 138 -9.60 -10.55 16.08
N GLU A 139 -9.05 -11.78 15.88
CA GLU A 139 -7.60 -12.01 16.00
C GLU A 139 -6.81 -11.11 15.02
N GLY A 140 -7.29 -10.97 13.78
CA GLY A 140 -6.69 -10.09 12.78
C GLY A 140 -6.75 -8.62 13.19
N GLN A 141 -7.91 -8.18 13.65
CA GLN A 141 -8.16 -6.82 14.12
C GLN A 141 -7.27 -6.47 15.33
N GLU A 142 -7.22 -7.33 16.34
CA GLU A 142 -6.39 -7.15 17.55
C GLU A 142 -4.90 -7.03 17.21
N LEU A 143 -4.41 -7.89 16.29
CA LEU A 143 -3.03 -7.82 15.83
C LEU A 143 -2.72 -6.50 15.13
N ALA A 144 -3.64 -6.03 14.30
CA ALA A 144 -3.50 -4.76 13.59
C ALA A 144 -3.51 -3.57 14.56
N GLU A 145 -4.44 -3.52 15.51
CA GLU A 145 -4.54 -2.48 16.54
C GLU A 145 -3.29 -2.42 17.41
N LYS A 146 -2.79 -3.57 17.87
CA LYS A 146 -1.55 -3.67 18.66
C LYS A 146 -0.35 -3.07 17.92
N ASN A 147 -0.34 -3.14 16.59
CA ASN A 147 0.75 -2.61 15.76
C ASN A 147 0.46 -1.22 15.18
N GLY A 148 -0.71 -0.64 15.41
CA GLY A 148 -1.12 0.66 14.88
C GLY A 148 -1.20 0.67 13.34
N ILE A 149 -1.70 -0.41 12.73
CA ILE A 149 -1.83 -0.58 11.28
C ILE A 149 -3.29 -0.79 10.88
N LEU A 150 -3.61 -0.51 9.62
CA LEU A 150 -4.97 -0.71 9.11
C LEU A 150 -5.28 -2.20 8.99
N PHE A 151 -6.55 -2.59 9.08
CA PHE A 151 -7.01 -3.97 8.91
C PHE A 151 -8.16 -4.07 7.93
N TYR A 152 -8.09 -5.10 7.07
CA TYR A 152 -9.16 -5.47 6.14
C TYR A 152 -9.18 -6.98 5.94
N GLU A 153 -10.35 -7.54 5.68
CA GLU A 153 -10.48 -8.88 5.12
C GLU A 153 -10.88 -8.80 3.65
N THR A 154 -10.32 -9.68 2.82
CA THR A 154 -10.52 -9.67 1.38
C THR A 154 -10.77 -11.06 0.81
N SER A 155 -11.37 -11.10 -0.36
CA SER A 155 -11.35 -12.23 -1.25
C SER A 155 -10.86 -11.79 -2.64
N ALA A 156 -9.67 -12.22 -3.03
CA ALA A 156 -9.21 -12.00 -4.39
C ALA A 156 -10.08 -12.78 -5.40
N LYS A 157 -10.67 -13.92 -5.00
CA LYS A 157 -11.56 -14.73 -5.83
C LYS A 157 -12.86 -13.99 -6.14
N GLU A 158 -13.53 -13.47 -5.13
CA GLU A 158 -14.81 -12.76 -5.28
C GLU A 158 -14.66 -11.27 -5.55
N GLY A 159 -13.45 -10.71 -5.37
CA GLY A 159 -13.18 -9.28 -5.49
C GLY A 159 -13.56 -8.47 -4.26
N THR A 160 -13.97 -9.13 -3.16
CA THR A 160 -14.41 -8.48 -1.92
C THR A 160 -13.31 -7.60 -1.35
N ASN A 161 -13.61 -6.32 -1.10
CA ASN A 161 -12.76 -5.28 -0.51
C ASN A 161 -11.44 -5.00 -1.26
N ILE A 162 -11.19 -5.60 -2.44
CA ILE A 162 -9.92 -5.41 -3.16
C ILE A 162 -9.75 -3.95 -3.60
N LYS A 163 -10.75 -3.37 -4.28
CA LYS A 163 -10.69 -1.97 -4.71
C LYS A 163 -10.67 -1.03 -3.51
N GLU A 164 -11.40 -1.39 -2.46
CA GLU A 164 -11.52 -0.59 -1.24
C GLU A 164 -10.19 -0.39 -0.52
N ILE A 165 -9.36 -1.44 -0.38
CA ILE A 165 -8.06 -1.32 0.28
C ILE A 165 -7.19 -0.28 -0.40
N PHE A 166 -7.06 -0.35 -1.73
CA PHE A 166 -6.21 0.58 -2.49
C PHE A 166 -6.79 2.00 -2.46
N GLN A 167 -8.12 2.13 -2.50
CA GLN A 167 -8.80 3.42 -2.39
C GLN A 167 -8.56 4.03 -1.00
N LYS A 168 -8.83 3.30 0.09
CA LYS A 168 -8.73 3.80 1.47
C LYS A 168 -7.28 4.10 1.88
N THR A 169 -6.34 3.25 1.50
CA THR A 169 -4.91 3.52 1.76
C THR A 169 -4.43 4.72 0.95
N GLY A 170 -4.86 4.86 -0.29
CA GLY A 170 -4.56 6.02 -1.14
C GLY A 170 -5.12 7.32 -0.56
N GLU A 171 -6.40 7.32 -0.13
CA GLU A 171 -7.05 8.46 0.54
C GLU A 171 -6.28 8.88 1.81
N LYS A 172 -5.86 7.91 2.64
CA LYS A 172 -5.07 8.18 3.84
C LYS A 172 -3.72 8.81 3.52
N ILE A 173 -3.02 8.30 2.49
CA ILE A 173 -1.74 8.86 2.04
C ILE A 173 -1.95 10.29 1.51
N TYR A 174 -2.97 10.49 0.66
CA TYR A 174 -3.26 11.81 0.09
C TYR A 174 -3.63 12.83 1.16
N LYS A 175 -4.43 12.44 2.17
CA LYS A 175 -4.72 13.27 3.34
C LYS A 175 -3.42 13.65 4.07
N ASN A 176 -2.55 12.69 4.34
CA ASN A 176 -1.26 12.92 4.99
C ASN A 176 -0.34 13.85 4.19
N ILE A 177 -0.39 13.81 2.84
CA ILE A 177 0.32 14.78 1.98
C ILE A 177 -0.20 16.19 2.24
N ASN A 178 -1.52 16.38 2.25
CA ASN A 178 -2.14 17.68 2.46
C ASN A 178 -1.88 18.24 3.87
N GLU A 179 -1.69 17.36 4.86
CA GLU A 179 -1.31 17.71 6.24
C GLU A 179 0.20 17.94 6.41
N GLY A 180 1.01 17.75 5.35
CA GLY A 180 2.46 17.98 5.39
C GLY A 180 3.24 16.87 6.12
N TYR A 181 2.65 15.68 6.27
CA TYR A 181 3.30 14.55 6.93
C TYR A 181 4.48 13.98 6.12
N TYR A 182 4.42 14.06 4.78
CA TYR A 182 5.48 13.59 3.90
C TYR A 182 6.33 14.74 3.39
N ASN A 183 7.66 14.56 3.43
CA ASN A 183 8.57 15.42 2.68
C ASN A 183 8.63 14.94 1.22
N LEU A 184 7.96 15.65 0.31
CA LEU A 184 7.89 15.26 -1.11
C LEU A 184 9.21 15.50 -1.88
N ASP A 185 10.16 16.22 -1.32
CA ASP A 185 11.51 16.39 -1.87
C ASP A 185 12.41 15.21 -1.53
N ASP A 186 12.03 14.42 -0.51
CA ASP A 186 12.69 13.18 -0.16
C ASP A 186 12.32 12.08 -1.16
N LEU A 187 13.31 11.63 -1.93
CA LEU A 187 13.14 10.56 -2.90
C LEU A 187 12.83 9.20 -2.26
N GLU A 188 13.07 9.05 -0.96
CA GLU A 188 12.82 7.79 -0.23
C GLU A 188 11.39 7.68 0.29
N CYS A 189 10.59 8.75 0.28
CA CYS A 189 9.22 8.74 0.82
C CYS A 189 8.23 7.84 0.04
N GLY A 190 8.60 7.36 -1.15
CA GLY A 190 7.75 6.49 -1.97
C GLY A 190 6.63 7.20 -2.74
N ILE A 191 6.67 8.54 -2.74
CA ILE A 191 5.73 9.39 -3.46
C ILE A 191 6.48 10.16 -4.53
N ARG A 192 5.89 10.26 -5.74
CA ARG A 192 6.33 11.18 -6.77
C ARG A 192 5.14 12.06 -7.14
N SER A 193 5.37 13.35 -7.23
CA SER A 193 4.36 14.31 -7.65
C SER A 193 4.69 14.89 -9.02
N SER A 194 3.68 15.29 -9.80
CA SER A 194 3.87 16.09 -10.98
C SER A 194 4.46 17.45 -10.61
N ILE A 195 5.15 18.10 -11.55
CA ILE A 195 5.77 19.44 -11.32
C ILE A 195 4.71 20.44 -10.84
N PHE A 196 3.53 20.42 -11.44
CA PHE A 196 2.42 21.32 -11.05
C PHE A 196 1.95 21.14 -9.60
N GLU A 197 1.93 19.90 -9.11
CA GLU A 197 1.52 19.64 -7.71
C GLU A 197 2.57 20.10 -6.71
N ARG A 198 3.87 19.96 -7.02
CA ARG A 198 4.95 20.46 -6.16
C ARG A 198 4.87 21.97 -5.95
N GLU A 199 4.64 22.73 -7.01
CA GLU A 199 4.47 24.18 -6.94
C GLU A 199 3.24 24.58 -6.14
N SER A 200 2.10 23.92 -6.35
CA SER A 200 0.85 24.22 -5.63
C SER A 200 0.94 23.96 -4.12
N ILE A 201 1.61 22.88 -3.70
CA ILE A 201 1.82 22.55 -2.28
C ILE A 201 2.77 23.55 -1.63
N SER A 202 3.87 23.92 -2.29
CA SER A 202 4.82 24.88 -1.76
C SER A 202 4.18 26.27 -1.52
N VAL A 203 3.23 26.65 -2.37
CA VAL A 203 2.45 27.91 -2.20
C VAL A 203 1.46 27.82 -1.03
N LYS A 204 0.78 26.66 -0.87
CA LYS A 204 -0.17 26.44 0.25
C LYS A 204 0.54 26.47 1.60
N LEU A 205 1.68 25.78 1.72
CA LEU A 205 2.48 25.73 2.96
C LEU A 205 3.03 27.11 3.34
N LYS A 206 3.50 27.91 2.38
CA LYS A 206 3.95 29.29 2.62
C LYS A 206 2.82 30.19 3.09
N LYS A 207 1.60 30.04 2.57
CA LYS A 207 0.41 30.81 3.02
C LYS A 207 -0.08 30.39 4.41
N GLY A 208 0.04 29.09 4.77
CA GLY A 208 -0.29 28.59 6.12
C GLY A 208 0.61 29.15 7.21
N ASN A 209 1.91 29.21 6.97
CA ASN A 209 2.89 29.74 7.93
C ASN A 209 2.90 31.28 8.05
N GLY A 210 2.18 32.00 7.17
CA GLY A 210 2.08 33.45 7.18
C GLY A 210 1.00 34.03 8.11
N LYS A 211 0.17 33.21 8.78
CA LYS A 211 -0.97 33.69 9.59
C LYS A 211 -0.71 33.81 11.09
N GLU A 212 0.48 33.50 11.60
CA GLU A 212 0.82 33.70 13.02
C GLU A 212 1.99 34.67 13.24
N LYS A 213 1.77 35.91 12.87
CA LYS A 213 2.45 37.06 13.54
C LYS A 213 1.38 38.04 14.01
N LYS A 214 0.66 37.69 15.06
CA LYS A 214 -0.05 38.66 15.85
C LYS A 214 1.01 39.51 16.58
N LYS A 215 1.08 40.78 16.17
CA LYS A 215 1.80 41.84 16.88
C LYS A 215 1.31 41.90 18.33
N CYS A 216 2.18 41.65 19.30
CA CYS A 216 2.03 42.26 20.61
C CYS A 216 2.56 43.66 20.52
N HIS A 217 1.66 44.63 20.63
CA HIS A 217 2.00 46.00 20.97
C HIS A 217 1.78 46.14 22.49
N CYS A 218 2.83 46.44 23.19
CA CYS A 218 2.92 47.47 24.22
C CYS A 218 4.31 47.63 24.63
#